data_e117a21ef41d17b5d79fd2150c9cfe63
#
_entry.id   e117a21ef41d17b5d79fd2150c9cfe63
#
_cell.length_a   1.000
_cell.length_b   1.000
_cell.length_c   1.000
_cell.angle_alpha   90.00
_cell.angle_beta   90.00
_cell.angle_gamma   90.00
#
_symmetry.space_group_name_H-M   'P 1'
#
loop_
_entity.id
_entity.type
_entity.pdbx_description
1 polymer ?
#
loop_
_entity_poly.entity_id
_entity_poly.type
_entity_poly.pdbx_seq_one_letter_code
_entity_poly.pdbx_strand_id
1 'polypeptide(L)'
;MMKYLNFSNEELFSKANKFKEKYTSAIPFPHIVLDDFFNEKSLDLLIENFPKNSDEYNSQFNNKSEKKLTLNNPKQFSDENNNFINFLNSFIFTNFLQVITNINETLVPDPYLIGGGLHELKNGGFLNIHADFNIH
;
A
#
# COMPACT_ATOMS: atom_id res chain seq x y z
N MET A 1 -15.08 11.38 -9.88
CA MET A 1 -14.63 10.65 -8.66
C MET A 1 -13.73 9.52 -9.12
N MET A 2 -12.57 9.33 -8.50
CA MET A 2 -11.71 8.20 -8.83
C MET A 2 -12.32 6.90 -8.30
N LYS A 3 -12.10 5.78 -9.00
CA LYS A 3 -12.66 4.47 -8.60
C LYS A 3 -12.35 4.10 -7.14
N TYR A 4 -11.15 4.41 -6.67
CA TYR A 4 -10.65 3.96 -5.36
C TYR A 4 -10.67 5.03 -4.26
N LEU A 5 -10.76 6.30 -4.60
CA LEU A 5 -10.71 7.41 -3.65
C LEU A 5 -12.08 8.07 -3.45
N ASN A 6 -12.28 8.62 -2.27
CA ASN A 6 -13.42 9.48 -1.97
C ASN A 6 -13.26 10.93 -2.52
N PHE A 7 -12.19 11.18 -3.28
CA PHE A 7 -11.81 12.49 -3.81
C PHE A 7 -11.66 12.47 -5.32
N SER A 8 -11.82 13.62 -5.95
CA SER A 8 -11.33 13.85 -7.31
C SER A 8 -9.81 14.07 -7.31
N ASN A 9 -9.17 14.05 -8.50
CA ASN A 9 -7.74 14.36 -8.61
C ASN A 9 -7.43 15.77 -8.11
N GLU A 10 -8.27 16.75 -8.44
CA GLU A 10 -8.10 18.15 -8.03
C GLU A 10 -8.18 18.30 -6.51
N GLU A 11 -9.16 17.63 -5.88
CA GLU A 11 -9.27 17.61 -4.42
C GLU A 11 -8.07 16.92 -3.76
N LEU A 12 -7.59 15.82 -4.34
CA LEU A 12 -6.42 15.09 -3.83
C LEU A 12 -5.19 16.01 -3.77
N PHE A 13 -4.88 16.69 -4.87
CA PHE A 13 -3.74 17.61 -4.92
C PHE A 13 -3.94 18.87 -4.08
N SER A 14 -5.16 19.41 -3.99
CA SER A 14 -5.43 20.55 -3.12
C SER A 14 -5.20 20.22 -1.63
N LYS A 15 -5.48 18.98 -1.23
CA LYS A 15 -5.27 18.46 0.14
C LYS A 15 -3.81 18.09 0.40
N ALA A 16 -3.03 17.74 -0.63
CA ALA A 16 -1.67 17.23 -0.48
C ALA A 16 -0.76 18.16 0.35
N ASN A 17 -0.84 19.48 0.15
CA ASN A 17 -0.06 20.44 0.91
C ASN A 17 -0.44 20.48 2.41
N LYS A 18 -1.73 20.37 2.73
CA LYS A 18 -2.19 20.28 4.12
C LYS A 18 -1.74 18.97 4.77
N PHE A 19 -1.76 17.89 4.01
CA PHE A 19 -1.27 16.58 4.47
C PHE A 19 0.25 16.59 4.68
N LYS A 20 1.00 17.29 3.81
CA LYS A 20 2.43 17.50 3.98
C LYS A 20 2.77 18.16 5.31
N GLU A 21 2.09 19.24 5.67
CA GLU A 21 2.33 19.92 6.95
C GLU A 21 2.08 18.98 8.12
N LYS A 22 0.96 18.24 8.10
CA LYS A 22 0.64 17.25 9.12
C LYS A 22 1.68 16.13 9.21
N TYR A 23 2.10 15.62 8.05
CA TYR A 23 3.09 14.55 7.95
C TYR A 23 4.43 14.98 8.52
N THR A 24 4.96 16.12 8.06
CA THR A 24 6.32 16.57 8.42
C THR A 24 6.42 17.04 9.88
N SER A 25 5.33 17.52 10.48
CA SER A 25 5.29 17.99 11.87
C SER A 25 4.93 16.89 12.89
N ALA A 26 4.59 15.69 12.43
CA ALA A 26 4.16 14.62 13.32
C ALA A 26 5.29 14.09 14.20
N ILE A 27 4.98 13.79 15.44
CA ILE A 27 5.92 13.25 16.45
C ILE A 27 5.47 11.82 16.81
N PRO A 28 6.37 10.84 16.98
CA PRO A 28 7.84 10.96 17.12
C PRO A 28 8.65 10.94 15.80
N PHE A 29 7.99 10.69 14.68
CA PHE A 29 8.57 10.67 13.33
C PHE A 29 7.52 11.14 12.32
N PRO A 30 7.90 11.53 11.12
CA PRO A 30 6.95 11.92 10.08
C PRO A 30 5.96 10.78 9.77
N HIS A 31 4.68 11.02 9.98
CA HIS A 31 3.59 10.10 9.66
C HIS A 31 2.27 10.84 9.49
N ILE A 32 1.29 10.18 8.86
CA ILE A 32 -0.06 10.69 8.74
C ILE A 32 -1.06 9.54 8.71
N VAL A 33 -2.19 9.73 9.35
CA VAL A 33 -3.37 8.86 9.23
C VAL A 33 -4.43 9.62 8.46
N LEU A 34 -4.98 8.99 7.43
CA LEU A 34 -6.00 9.54 6.55
C LEU A 34 -7.25 8.65 6.62
N ASP A 35 -8.19 9.03 7.48
CA ASP A 35 -9.49 8.38 7.59
C ASP A 35 -10.33 8.70 6.34
N ASP A 36 -11.22 7.77 5.96
CA ASP A 36 -12.14 7.89 4.81
C ASP A 36 -11.44 8.23 3.49
N PHE A 37 -10.17 7.88 3.36
CA PHE A 37 -9.36 8.19 2.18
C PHE A 37 -9.76 7.34 0.98
N PHE A 38 -9.93 6.04 1.18
CA PHE A 38 -10.38 5.12 0.15
C PHE A 38 -11.89 4.93 0.16
N ASN A 39 -12.44 4.64 -1.01
CA ASN A 39 -13.86 4.35 -1.18
C ASN A 39 -14.20 2.97 -0.58
N GLU A 40 -15.14 2.94 0.35
CA GLU A 40 -15.53 1.72 1.08
C GLU A 40 -15.96 0.58 0.15
N LYS A 41 -16.79 0.85 -0.85
CA LYS A 41 -17.22 -0.17 -1.83
C LYS A 41 -16.07 -0.78 -2.61
N SER A 42 -15.04 0.03 -2.89
CA SER A 42 -13.83 -0.47 -3.55
C SER A 42 -12.99 -1.32 -2.61
N LEU A 43 -12.92 -0.97 -1.33
CA LEU A 43 -12.23 -1.79 -0.33
C LEU A 43 -12.94 -3.13 -0.12
N ASP A 44 -14.27 -3.14 -0.06
CA ASP A 44 -15.05 -4.37 0.05
C ASP A 44 -14.76 -5.32 -1.11
N LEU A 45 -14.74 -4.79 -2.34
CA LEU A 45 -14.39 -5.59 -3.52
C LEU A 45 -12.97 -6.14 -3.46
N LEU A 46 -12.00 -5.38 -2.93
CA LEU A 46 -10.64 -5.88 -2.74
C LEU A 46 -10.59 -7.03 -1.73
N ILE A 47 -11.32 -6.91 -0.61
CA ILE A 47 -11.41 -7.94 0.42
C ILE A 47 -12.10 -9.20 -0.12
N GLU A 48 -13.20 -9.04 -0.87
CA GLU A 48 -13.91 -10.16 -1.49
C GLU A 48 -13.02 -10.95 -2.47
N ASN A 49 -12.11 -10.27 -3.14
CA ASN A 49 -11.19 -10.83 -4.13
C ASN A 49 -9.77 -11.09 -3.57
N PHE A 50 -9.56 -10.90 -2.27
CA PHE A 50 -8.28 -11.23 -1.63
C PHE A 50 -8.09 -12.75 -1.55
N PRO A 51 -6.85 -13.28 -1.63
CA PRO A 51 -6.60 -14.72 -1.48
C PRO A 51 -7.21 -15.25 -0.18
N LYS A 52 -7.95 -16.38 -0.26
CA LYS A 52 -8.67 -16.96 0.88
C LYS A 52 -7.99 -18.20 1.45
N ASN A 53 -7.28 -18.92 0.60
CA ASN A 53 -6.61 -20.15 0.95
C ASN A 53 -5.10 -19.99 0.98
N SER A 54 -4.44 -20.75 1.85
CA SER A 54 -2.99 -20.65 2.01
C SER A 54 -2.18 -21.06 0.77
N ASP A 55 -2.76 -21.88 -0.09
CA ASP A 55 -2.17 -22.36 -1.35
C ASP A 55 -2.25 -21.31 -2.48
N GLU A 56 -3.06 -20.28 -2.32
CA GLU A 56 -3.10 -19.14 -3.23
C GLU A 56 -1.91 -18.17 -3.04
N TYR A 57 -1.19 -18.29 -1.93
CA TYR A 57 0.01 -17.51 -1.64
C TYR A 57 1.26 -18.18 -2.17
N ASN A 58 2.15 -17.43 -2.79
CA ASN A 58 3.38 -17.97 -3.35
C ASN A 58 4.53 -18.07 -2.34
N SER A 59 4.39 -17.48 -1.16
CA SER A 59 5.38 -17.55 -0.09
C SER A 59 4.72 -17.65 1.29
N GLN A 60 5.28 -18.49 2.14
CA GLN A 60 4.88 -18.63 3.53
C GLN A 60 6.11 -18.45 4.42
N PHE A 61 6.07 -17.46 5.27
CA PHE A 61 7.12 -17.18 6.23
C PHE A 61 6.70 -17.74 7.60
N ASN A 62 7.57 -18.52 8.23
CA ASN A 62 7.37 -19.03 9.58
C ASN A 62 8.73 -19.19 10.24
N ASN A 63 9.27 -18.09 10.74
CA ASN A 63 10.59 -18.02 11.36
C ASN A 63 10.53 -17.14 12.62
N LYS A 64 11.68 -16.83 13.22
CA LYS A 64 11.76 -16.05 14.46
C LYS A 64 11.37 -14.57 14.28
N SER A 65 11.41 -14.06 13.07
CA SER A 65 11.16 -12.65 12.78
C SER A 65 9.75 -12.39 12.29
N GLU A 66 9.13 -13.39 11.64
CA GLU A 66 7.83 -13.22 11.01
C GLU A 66 7.08 -14.55 10.82
N LYS A 67 5.76 -14.43 10.86
CA LYS A 67 4.83 -15.51 10.50
C LYS A 67 3.70 -14.90 9.67
N LYS A 68 3.83 -14.99 8.36
CA LYS A 68 2.89 -14.37 7.40
C LYS A 68 2.80 -15.16 6.09
N LEU A 69 1.75 -14.92 5.35
CA LEU A 69 1.57 -15.36 3.97
C LEU A 69 1.79 -14.16 3.03
N THR A 70 2.40 -14.41 1.87
CA THR A 70 2.67 -13.36 0.89
C THR A 70 2.35 -13.83 -0.52
N LEU A 71 1.65 -13.00 -1.28
CA LEU A 71 1.46 -13.16 -2.72
C LEU A 71 2.04 -11.91 -3.38
N ASN A 72 3.18 -12.04 -4.05
CA ASN A 72 3.89 -10.94 -4.71
C ASN A 72 4.04 -11.13 -6.23
N ASN A 73 3.32 -12.09 -6.80
CA ASN A 73 3.29 -12.29 -8.24
C ASN A 73 2.02 -11.66 -8.83
N PRO A 74 2.11 -10.51 -9.54
CA PRO A 74 0.94 -9.83 -10.09
C PRO A 74 0.08 -10.69 -11.03
N LYS A 75 0.67 -11.72 -11.67
CA LYS A 75 -0.07 -12.63 -12.56
C LYS A 75 -1.03 -13.56 -11.82
N GLN A 76 -0.89 -13.66 -10.51
CA GLN A 76 -1.75 -14.48 -9.64
C GLN A 76 -2.78 -13.65 -8.88
N PHE A 77 -2.74 -12.31 -9.01
CA PHE A 77 -3.74 -11.46 -8.41
C PHE A 77 -5.07 -11.57 -9.13
N SER A 78 -6.17 -11.38 -8.40
CA SER A 78 -7.46 -11.06 -9.04
C SER A 78 -7.35 -9.74 -9.82
N ASP A 79 -8.21 -9.55 -10.80
CA ASP A 79 -8.24 -8.30 -11.58
C ASP A 79 -8.45 -7.07 -10.68
N GLU A 80 -9.29 -7.18 -9.66
CA GLU A 80 -9.55 -6.08 -8.73
C GLU A 80 -8.33 -5.73 -7.91
N ASN A 81 -7.64 -6.71 -7.33
CA ASN A 81 -6.41 -6.48 -6.56
C ASN A 81 -5.28 -5.95 -7.45
N ASN A 82 -5.15 -6.48 -8.66
CA ASN A 82 -4.14 -6.02 -9.62
C ASN A 82 -4.40 -4.56 -10.05
N ASN A 83 -5.65 -4.22 -10.36
CA ASN A 83 -6.03 -2.85 -10.70
C ASN A 83 -5.78 -1.86 -9.56
N PHE A 84 -6.02 -2.27 -8.32
CA PHE A 84 -5.73 -1.42 -7.15
C PHE A 84 -4.24 -1.19 -6.95
N ILE A 85 -3.43 -2.24 -7.04
CA ILE A 85 -1.96 -2.11 -6.98
C ILE A 85 -1.44 -1.23 -8.12
N ASN A 86 -1.96 -1.38 -9.34
CA ASN A 86 -1.62 -0.51 -10.46
C ASN A 86 -2.02 0.95 -10.20
N PHE A 87 -3.16 1.17 -9.54
CA PHE A 87 -3.54 2.52 -9.12
C PHE A 87 -2.54 3.10 -8.10
N LEU A 88 -2.12 2.33 -7.09
CA LEU A 88 -1.11 2.77 -6.12
C LEU A 88 0.25 3.05 -6.76
N ASN A 89 0.58 2.36 -7.85
CA ASN A 89 1.76 2.59 -8.67
C ASN A 89 1.57 3.68 -9.75
N SER A 90 0.38 4.27 -9.88
CA SER A 90 0.13 5.31 -10.88
C SER A 90 0.88 6.60 -10.57
N PHE A 91 1.20 7.36 -11.63
CA PHE A 91 1.81 8.70 -11.49
C PHE A 91 1.00 9.62 -10.56
N ILE A 92 -0.32 9.53 -10.61
CA ILE A 92 -1.20 10.35 -9.76
C ILE A 92 -0.96 10.05 -8.29
N PHE A 93 -0.91 8.76 -7.93
CA PHE A 93 -0.76 8.36 -6.53
C PHE A 93 0.68 8.55 -6.04
N THR A 94 1.68 8.18 -6.82
CA THR A 94 3.10 8.39 -6.47
C THR A 94 3.44 9.87 -6.34
N ASN A 95 2.93 10.73 -7.23
CA ASN A 95 3.12 12.17 -7.12
C ASN A 95 2.42 12.75 -5.87
N PHE A 96 1.22 12.29 -5.54
CA PHE A 96 0.55 12.66 -4.29
C PHE A 96 1.40 12.28 -3.07
N LEU A 97 1.96 11.06 -3.03
CA LEU A 97 2.86 10.64 -1.96
C LEU A 97 4.13 11.48 -1.91
N GLN A 98 4.72 11.80 -3.06
CA GLN A 98 5.90 12.65 -3.14
C GLN A 98 5.68 14.03 -2.53
N VAL A 99 4.52 14.65 -2.81
CA VAL A 99 4.15 15.94 -2.21
C VAL A 99 4.01 15.83 -0.69
N ILE A 100 3.30 14.83 -0.20
CA ILE A 100 3.07 14.63 1.25
C ILE A 100 4.39 14.41 1.99
N THR A 101 5.20 13.48 1.49
CA THR A 101 6.44 13.07 2.15
C THR A 101 7.57 14.08 2.00
N ASN A 102 7.41 15.04 1.09
CA ASN A 102 8.44 16.02 0.75
C ASN A 102 9.77 15.39 0.25
N ILE A 103 9.68 14.23 -0.37
CA ILE A 103 10.84 13.58 -1.01
C ILE A 103 11.18 14.35 -2.29
N ASN A 104 12.45 14.74 -2.45
CA ASN A 104 12.90 15.52 -3.60
C ASN A 104 13.08 14.67 -4.86
N GLU A 105 13.46 13.42 -4.68
CA GLU A 105 13.64 12.45 -5.77
C GLU A 105 12.28 12.02 -6.31
N THR A 106 12.21 11.81 -7.62
CA THR A 106 10.98 11.30 -8.26
C THR A 106 10.69 9.88 -7.77
N LEU A 107 9.51 9.70 -7.17
CA LEU A 107 9.04 8.37 -6.81
C LEU A 107 8.74 7.57 -8.08
N VAL A 108 9.33 6.41 -8.19
CA VAL A 108 9.12 5.47 -9.31
C VAL A 108 8.19 4.35 -8.88
N PRO A 109 7.28 3.89 -9.77
CA PRO A 109 6.45 2.74 -9.49
C PRO A 109 7.26 1.45 -9.42
N ASP A 110 6.78 0.48 -8.63
CA ASP A 110 7.30 -0.89 -8.59
C ASP A 110 6.29 -1.88 -9.23
N PRO A 111 6.27 -2.00 -10.56
CA PRO A 111 5.32 -2.85 -11.27
C PRO A 111 5.59 -4.35 -11.07
N TYR A 112 6.77 -4.71 -10.57
CA TYR A 112 7.16 -6.10 -10.31
C TYR A 112 6.97 -6.52 -8.85
N LEU A 113 6.57 -5.59 -7.98
CA LEU A 113 6.38 -5.81 -6.55
C LEU A 113 7.59 -6.46 -5.87
N ILE A 114 8.80 -5.94 -6.19
CA ILE A 114 10.06 -6.46 -5.61
C ILE A 114 10.06 -6.29 -4.09
N GLY A 115 9.49 -5.18 -3.59
CA GLY A 115 9.34 -4.91 -2.16
C GLY A 115 7.91 -5.00 -1.63
N GLY A 116 6.95 -5.46 -2.44
CA GLY A 116 5.53 -5.39 -2.11
C GLY A 116 4.75 -6.65 -2.42
N GLY A 117 3.42 -6.59 -2.17
CA GLY A 117 2.51 -7.69 -2.46
C GLY A 117 1.26 -7.66 -1.58
N LEU A 118 0.44 -8.69 -1.72
CA LEU A 118 -0.67 -8.96 -0.81
C LEU A 118 -0.14 -9.79 0.35
N HIS A 119 -0.28 -9.28 1.57
CA HIS A 119 0.22 -9.93 2.77
C HIS A 119 -0.95 -10.26 3.70
N GLU A 120 -0.93 -11.46 4.29
CA GLU A 120 -1.88 -11.87 5.30
C GLU A 120 -1.17 -12.35 6.56
N LEU A 121 -1.57 -11.79 7.70
CA LEU A 121 -1.23 -12.29 9.02
C LEU A 121 -2.48 -12.98 9.61
N LYS A 122 -2.49 -14.31 9.61
CA LYS A 122 -3.57 -15.08 10.27
C LYS A 122 -3.47 -14.98 11.78
N ASN A 123 -4.49 -15.47 12.48
CA ASN A 123 -4.46 -15.53 13.95
C ASN A 123 -3.20 -16.24 14.44
N GLY A 124 -2.44 -15.58 15.33
CA GLY A 124 -1.12 -16.01 15.78
C GLY A 124 0.02 -15.71 14.79
N GLY A 125 -0.25 -14.98 13.70
CA GLY A 125 0.77 -14.39 12.84
C GLY A 125 1.42 -13.16 13.50
N PHE A 126 2.65 -12.87 13.14
CA PHE A 126 3.40 -11.72 13.66
C PHE A 126 4.44 -11.23 12.65
N LEU A 127 4.85 -10.00 12.84
CA LEU A 127 5.96 -9.37 12.15
C LEU A 127 6.73 -8.54 13.20
N ASN A 128 7.97 -8.92 13.47
CA ASN A 128 8.80 -8.19 14.42
C ASN A 128 9.25 -6.84 13.83
N ILE A 129 9.64 -5.92 14.70
CA ILE A 129 10.24 -4.65 14.28
C ILE A 129 11.47 -4.94 13.42
N HIS A 130 11.52 -4.34 12.25
CA HIS A 130 12.58 -4.52 11.26
C HIS A 130 12.74 -3.27 10.42
N ALA A 131 13.81 -3.21 9.65
CA ALA A 131 14.01 -2.23 8.59
C ALA A 131 13.95 -2.95 7.24
N ASP A 132 13.25 -2.35 6.28
CA ASP A 132 13.11 -2.90 4.92
C ASP A 132 14.35 -2.65 4.03
N PHE A 133 15.36 -1.98 4.58
CA PHE A 133 16.58 -1.67 3.86
C PHE A 133 17.51 -2.88 3.83
N ASN A 134 17.36 -3.70 2.81
CA ASN A 134 18.33 -4.74 2.49
C ASN A 134 19.22 -4.23 1.35
N ILE A 135 20.53 -4.18 1.60
CA ILE A 135 21.51 -4.02 0.52
C ILE A 135 21.57 -5.37 -0.19
N HIS A 136 21.12 -5.41 -1.42
CA HIS A 136 21.25 -6.56 -2.31
C HIS A 136 22.44 -6.37 -3.25
#